data_dff569d971a3a5681ea9bcf2691deda2
#
_entry.id   dff569d971a3a5681ea9bcf2691deda2
#
_cell.length_a   1.000
_cell.length_b   1.000
_cell.length_c   1.000
_cell.angle_alpha   90.00
_cell.angle_beta   90.00
_cell.angle_gamma   90.00
#
_symmetry.space_group_name_H-M   'P 1'
#
loop_
_entity.id
_entity.type
_entity.pdbx_description
1 polymer ?
#
loop_
_entity_poly.entity_id
_entity_poly.type
_entity_poly.pdbx_seq_one_letter_code
_entity_poly.pdbx_strand_id
1 'polypeptide(L)'
;AQILYYLKDRISTGDVTLEILNERGELLVSIPGTKRKGINIVNWDMRQKPPKAARGVMVQGEPGVFAGAIGPMATPGKYTVRLKTGETTTEAALILTEDPLAPGLDYAARNRISRELFGMVEELGLLVAQVQSLRDTAKLRADAVQNKKLRANLQQLAAKMDALYATLTETNTAKGITGEKKLRAEIGRLYLFMETSDEMPTKSSTDRIAFLKSELQKSQTAAGGLFKEAEALNPSLAKEKLETFALLDKATFEKNYSAPTGGSGKYDFRNAWKLLR
;
A
#
# COMPACT_ATOMS: atom_id res chain seq x y z
N ALA A 1 -3.43 -21.40 -6.22
CA ALA A 1 -2.66 -22.64 -6.12
C ALA A 1 -2.89 -23.29 -4.75
N GLN A 2 -3.01 -24.63 -4.71
CA GLN A 2 -3.07 -25.38 -3.46
C GLN A 2 -1.68 -25.91 -3.14
N ILE A 3 -1.22 -25.68 -1.90
CA ILE A 3 0.07 -26.13 -1.40
C ILE A 3 -0.20 -27.13 -0.28
N LEU A 4 0.31 -28.35 -0.45
CA LEU A 4 0.17 -29.43 0.51
C LEU A 4 1.49 -29.65 1.23
N TYR A 5 1.43 -29.85 2.56
CA TYR A 5 2.57 -30.29 3.36
C TYR A 5 2.14 -31.25 4.45
N TYR A 6 3.08 -32.04 4.93
CA TYR A 6 2.84 -33.05 5.96
C TYR A 6 3.60 -32.71 7.24
N LEU A 7 2.91 -32.76 8.36
CA LEU A 7 3.51 -32.66 9.70
C LEU A 7 3.40 -34.00 10.41
N LYS A 8 4.56 -34.54 10.83
CA LYS A 8 4.61 -35.81 11.57
C LYS A 8 3.82 -35.73 12.86
N ASP A 9 3.92 -34.58 13.55
CA ASP A 9 3.22 -34.30 14.79
C ASP A 9 2.58 -32.91 14.76
N ARG A 10 1.62 -32.67 15.63
CA ARG A 10 1.00 -31.34 15.80
C ARG A 10 2.02 -30.37 16.37
N ILE A 11 2.12 -29.17 15.79
CA ILE A 11 2.93 -28.08 16.33
C ILE A 11 2.11 -27.34 17.37
N SER A 12 2.51 -27.46 18.65
CA SER A 12 1.82 -26.83 19.79
C SER A 12 2.30 -25.40 20.04
N THR A 13 3.58 -25.12 19.77
CA THR A 13 4.23 -23.80 20.03
C THR A 13 4.92 -23.31 18.75
N GLY A 14 5.07 -21.98 18.63
CA GLY A 14 5.65 -21.35 17.45
C GLY A 14 4.70 -21.30 16.25
N ASP A 15 5.12 -20.70 15.16
CA ASP A 15 4.32 -20.53 13.95
C ASP A 15 4.74 -21.46 12.83
N VAL A 16 3.76 -21.80 12.00
CA VAL A 16 3.98 -22.46 10.71
C VAL A 16 3.71 -21.42 9.64
N THR A 17 4.70 -21.17 8.78
CA THR A 17 4.62 -20.17 7.74
C THR A 17 5.07 -20.73 6.40
N LEU A 18 4.31 -20.48 5.35
CA LEU A 18 4.70 -20.75 3.98
C LEU A 18 5.15 -19.41 3.35
N GLU A 19 6.38 -19.38 2.88
CA GLU A 19 6.92 -18.26 2.12
C GLU A 19 6.97 -18.64 0.65
N ILE A 20 6.46 -17.78 -0.21
CA ILE A 20 6.56 -17.92 -1.66
C ILE A 20 7.66 -16.99 -2.14
N LEU A 21 8.66 -17.57 -2.80
CA LEU A 21 9.79 -16.82 -3.35
C LEU A 21 9.80 -16.95 -4.87
N ASN A 22 10.24 -15.88 -5.54
CA ASN A 22 10.47 -15.89 -6.98
C ASN A 22 11.80 -16.61 -7.35
N GLU A 23 12.11 -16.69 -8.64
CA GLU A 23 13.34 -17.30 -9.15
C GLU A 23 14.63 -16.67 -8.62
N ARG A 24 14.57 -15.40 -8.14
CA ARG A 24 15.71 -14.68 -7.55
C ARG A 24 15.82 -14.89 -6.04
N GLY A 25 14.94 -15.70 -5.45
CA GLY A 25 14.88 -15.90 -4.01
C GLY A 25 14.23 -14.74 -3.23
N GLU A 26 13.60 -13.79 -3.92
CA GLU A 26 12.91 -12.67 -3.28
C GLU A 26 11.56 -13.11 -2.74
N LEU A 27 11.26 -12.73 -1.50
CA LEU A 27 10.00 -13.06 -0.83
C LEU A 27 8.83 -12.27 -1.43
N LEU A 28 7.89 -12.98 -2.04
CA LEU A 28 6.66 -12.39 -2.59
C LEU A 28 5.55 -12.27 -1.56
N VAL A 29 5.31 -13.33 -0.79
CA VAL A 29 4.27 -13.37 0.24
C VAL A 29 4.58 -14.41 1.30
N SER A 30 4.13 -14.16 2.53
CA SER A 30 4.10 -15.11 3.64
C SER A 30 2.67 -15.45 3.98
N ILE A 31 2.35 -16.73 4.06
CA ILE A 31 1.01 -17.24 4.32
C ILE A 31 1.06 -18.07 5.60
N PRO A 32 0.19 -17.83 6.59
CA PRO A 32 0.14 -18.66 7.78
C PRO A 32 -0.28 -20.08 7.44
N GLY A 33 0.49 -21.05 7.93
CA GLY A 33 0.19 -22.47 7.78
C GLY A 33 -0.67 -23.00 8.92
N THR A 34 -1.25 -24.18 8.71
CA THR A 34 -1.97 -24.92 9.75
C THR A 34 -0.99 -25.81 10.53
N LYS A 35 -1.29 -26.06 11.82
CA LYS A 35 -0.38 -26.75 12.76
C LYS A 35 -0.83 -28.19 13.05
N ARG A 36 -1.68 -28.79 12.22
CA ARG A 36 -2.30 -30.09 12.47
C ARG A 36 -1.34 -31.23 12.10
N LYS A 37 -1.37 -32.32 12.87
CA LYS A 37 -0.73 -33.57 12.48
C LYS A 37 -1.33 -34.11 11.19
N GLY A 38 -0.50 -34.65 10.31
CA GLY A 38 -0.92 -35.22 9.02
C GLY A 38 -0.83 -34.21 7.88
N ILE A 39 -1.66 -34.37 6.87
CA ILE A 39 -1.70 -33.52 5.68
C ILE A 39 -2.35 -32.19 6.00
N ASN A 40 -1.70 -31.11 5.61
CA ASN A 40 -2.18 -29.75 5.71
C ASN A 40 -2.29 -29.15 4.31
N ILE A 41 -3.31 -28.32 4.08
CA ILE A 41 -3.56 -27.65 2.80
C ILE A 41 -3.63 -26.15 3.06
N VAL A 42 -2.85 -25.38 2.29
CA VAL A 42 -2.90 -23.91 2.28
C VAL A 42 -3.17 -23.44 0.86
N ASN A 43 -4.10 -22.53 0.71
CA ASN A 43 -4.41 -21.94 -0.58
C ASN A 43 -3.63 -20.63 -0.74
N TRP A 44 -2.84 -20.53 -1.81
CA TRP A 44 -2.26 -19.29 -2.28
C TRP A 44 -3.10 -18.77 -3.46
N ASP A 45 -3.56 -17.54 -3.36
CA ASP A 45 -4.34 -16.87 -4.39
C ASP A 45 -3.51 -16.39 -5.59
N MET A 46 -2.22 -16.78 -5.63
CA MET A 46 -1.22 -16.40 -6.64
C MET A 46 -0.94 -14.88 -6.65
N ARG A 47 -1.11 -14.22 -5.51
CA ARG A 47 -0.81 -12.80 -5.35
C ARG A 47 0.41 -12.58 -4.47
N GLN A 48 1.08 -11.47 -4.74
CA GLN A 48 2.18 -10.94 -3.93
C GLN A 48 1.61 -10.13 -2.75
N LYS A 49 2.49 -9.61 -1.89
CA LYS A 49 2.07 -8.67 -0.85
C LYS A 49 1.39 -7.46 -1.46
N PRO A 50 0.29 -6.96 -0.87
CA PRO A 50 -0.34 -5.73 -1.32
C PRO A 50 0.55 -4.51 -1.07
N PRO A 51 0.37 -3.41 -1.85
CA PRO A 51 1.10 -2.17 -1.63
C PRO A 51 0.68 -1.48 -0.32
N LYS A 52 1.59 -0.71 0.24
CA LYS A 52 1.32 0.14 1.41
C LYS A 52 0.62 1.43 0.98
N ALA A 53 -0.67 1.32 0.70
CA ALA A 53 -1.48 2.41 0.18
C ALA A 53 -1.69 3.54 1.19
N ALA A 54 -1.93 4.75 0.67
CA ALA A 54 -2.28 5.90 1.49
C ALA A 54 -3.51 5.62 2.35
N ARG A 55 -3.42 5.93 3.63
CA ARG A 55 -4.58 5.96 4.52
C ARG A 55 -5.40 7.22 4.22
N GLY A 56 -6.68 7.11 4.36
CA GLY A 56 -7.61 8.21 4.17
C GLY A 56 -9.00 7.78 4.55
N VAL A 57 -9.92 8.71 4.48
CA VAL A 57 -11.32 8.43 4.76
C VAL A 57 -11.85 7.40 3.77
N MET A 58 -12.64 6.45 4.28
CA MET A 58 -13.36 5.49 3.44
C MET A 58 -14.58 6.19 2.87
N VAL A 59 -14.61 6.32 1.55
CA VAL A 59 -15.77 6.89 0.84
C VAL A 59 -16.53 5.75 0.17
N GLN A 60 -17.83 5.69 0.39
CA GLN A 60 -18.68 4.68 -0.22
C GLN A 60 -18.68 4.85 -1.74
N GLY A 61 -18.49 3.73 -2.45
CA GLY A 61 -18.44 3.75 -3.93
C GLY A 61 -17.08 4.10 -4.53
N GLU A 62 -16.02 4.26 -3.72
CA GLU A 62 -14.67 4.51 -4.20
C GLU A 62 -13.80 3.24 -4.10
N PRO A 63 -13.65 2.47 -5.19
CA PRO A 63 -12.88 1.22 -5.17
C PRO A 63 -11.38 1.45 -4.90
N GLY A 64 -10.83 2.60 -5.25
CA GLY A 64 -9.40 2.92 -5.06
C GLY A 64 -8.92 2.82 -3.61
N VAL A 65 -9.82 2.90 -2.63
CA VAL A 65 -9.48 2.71 -1.21
C VAL A 65 -9.00 1.29 -0.89
N PHE A 66 -9.35 0.31 -1.72
CA PHE A 66 -8.94 -1.09 -1.55
C PHE A 66 -7.60 -1.43 -2.21
N ALA A 67 -6.90 -0.47 -2.81
CA ALA A 67 -5.60 -0.71 -3.42
C ALA A 67 -4.60 -1.39 -2.47
N GLY A 68 -4.64 -1.06 -1.18
CA GLY A 68 -3.81 -1.69 -0.15
C GLY A 68 -4.27 -3.08 0.31
N ALA A 69 -5.32 -3.66 -0.26
CA ALA A 69 -5.83 -4.97 0.11
C ALA A 69 -5.48 -6.08 -0.91
N ILE A 70 -5.12 -5.71 -2.13
CA ILE A 70 -4.87 -6.64 -3.24
C ILE A 70 -3.43 -6.48 -3.70
N GLY A 71 -2.65 -7.55 -3.68
CA GLY A 71 -1.29 -7.59 -4.22
C GLY A 71 -1.26 -7.90 -5.72
N PRO A 72 -0.15 -7.59 -6.40
CA PRO A 72 0.03 -7.95 -7.80
C PRO A 72 -0.10 -9.45 -8.03
N MET A 73 -0.69 -9.83 -9.16
CA MET A 73 -0.76 -11.22 -9.59
C MET A 73 0.66 -11.75 -9.88
N ALA A 74 0.96 -12.96 -9.44
CA ALA A 74 2.17 -13.66 -9.84
C ALA A 74 2.06 -14.10 -11.31
N THR A 75 3.14 -13.93 -12.05
CA THR A 75 3.21 -14.33 -13.48
C THR A 75 3.53 -15.82 -13.62
N PRO A 76 3.18 -16.46 -14.73
CA PRO A 76 3.68 -17.81 -15.03
C PRO A 76 5.21 -17.87 -14.89
N GLY A 77 5.72 -18.95 -14.30
CA GLY A 77 7.14 -19.12 -14.03
C GLY A 77 7.43 -20.08 -12.87
N LYS A 78 8.69 -20.10 -12.46
CA LYS A 78 9.17 -20.94 -11.36
C LYS A 78 9.19 -20.16 -10.05
N TYR A 79 8.76 -20.81 -9.00
CA TYR A 79 8.71 -20.28 -7.63
C TYR A 79 9.27 -21.33 -6.66
N THR A 80 9.67 -20.88 -5.50
CA THR A 80 10.02 -21.75 -4.38
C THR A 80 9.02 -21.54 -3.25
N VAL A 81 8.42 -22.62 -2.78
CA VAL A 81 7.65 -22.64 -1.53
C VAL A 81 8.58 -23.04 -0.41
N ARG A 82 8.72 -22.18 0.59
CA ARG A 82 9.52 -22.44 1.79
C ARG A 82 8.60 -22.57 2.98
N LEU A 83 8.53 -23.78 3.55
CA LEU A 83 7.83 -24.08 4.78
C LEU A 83 8.76 -23.84 5.96
N LYS A 84 8.38 -22.98 6.89
CA LYS A 84 9.07 -22.71 8.15
C LYS A 84 8.25 -23.25 9.32
N THR A 85 8.88 -24.04 10.17
CA THR A 85 8.28 -24.61 11.38
C THR A 85 9.29 -24.49 12.53
N GLY A 86 9.16 -23.43 13.35
CA GLY A 86 10.21 -23.10 14.32
C GLY A 86 11.54 -22.81 13.62
N GLU A 87 12.59 -23.58 13.97
CA GLU A 87 13.92 -23.46 13.35
C GLU A 87 14.08 -24.29 12.07
N THR A 88 13.12 -25.17 11.77
CA THR A 88 13.19 -26.04 10.60
C THR A 88 12.65 -25.37 9.36
N THR A 89 13.39 -25.48 8.25
CA THR A 89 13.01 -24.94 6.95
C THR A 89 13.08 -26.06 5.90
N THR A 90 12.02 -26.18 5.11
CA THR A 90 11.93 -27.12 3.97
C THR A 90 11.48 -26.36 2.74
N GLU A 91 12.07 -26.66 1.58
CA GLU A 91 11.74 -26.00 0.32
C GLU A 91 11.25 -26.99 -0.74
N ALA A 92 10.34 -26.52 -1.59
CA ALA A 92 9.85 -27.24 -2.74
C ALA A 92 9.64 -26.29 -3.93
N ALA A 93 9.86 -26.79 -5.13
CA ALA A 93 9.59 -26.05 -6.35
C ALA A 93 8.08 -25.98 -6.60
N LEU A 94 7.63 -24.82 -7.09
CA LEU A 94 6.28 -24.58 -7.57
C LEU A 94 6.35 -23.95 -8.97
N ILE A 95 5.59 -24.49 -9.91
CA ILE A 95 5.51 -23.95 -11.27
C ILE A 95 4.10 -23.40 -11.47
N LEU A 96 3.99 -22.13 -11.82
CA LEU A 96 2.78 -21.54 -12.33
C LEU A 96 2.81 -21.63 -13.86
N THR A 97 1.77 -22.20 -14.44
CA THR A 97 1.57 -22.27 -15.89
C THR A 97 0.65 -21.16 -16.36
N GLU A 98 0.70 -20.82 -17.64
CA GLU A 98 -0.26 -19.94 -18.24
C GLU A 98 -1.69 -20.52 -18.14
N ASP A 99 -2.68 -19.62 -18.07
CA ASP A 99 -4.07 -20.02 -18.12
C ASP A 99 -4.41 -20.52 -19.52
N PRO A 100 -4.80 -21.77 -19.70
CA PRO A 100 -5.17 -22.30 -21.02
C PRO A 100 -6.41 -21.62 -21.62
N LEU A 101 -7.22 -20.93 -20.80
CA LEU A 101 -8.40 -20.18 -21.24
C LEU A 101 -8.06 -18.74 -21.68
N ALA A 102 -6.86 -18.26 -21.40
CA ALA A 102 -6.37 -16.95 -21.81
C ALA A 102 -5.04 -17.04 -22.57
N PRO A 103 -4.98 -17.78 -23.70
CA PRO A 103 -3.76 -17.97 -24.46
C PRO A 103 -3.27 -16.65 -25.07
N GLY A 104 -1.96 -16.41 -25.02
CA GLY A 104 -1.34 -15.26 -25.68
C GLY A 104 -1.40 -13.95 -24.89
N LEU A 105 -1.75 -13.97 -23.61
CA LEU A 105 -1.65 -12.80 -22.74
C LEU A 105 -0.17 -12.40 -22.56
N ASP A 106 0.17 -11.16 -22.85
CA ASP A 106 1.52 -10.63 -22.56
C ASP A 106 1.69 -10.35 -21.06
N TYR A 107 2.01 -11.42 -20.33
CA TYR A 107 2.25 -11.35 -18.87
C TYR A 107 3.39 -10.40 -18.51
N ALA A 108 4.40 -10.21 -19.38
CA ALA A 108 5.52 -9.33 -19.12
C ALA A 108 5.10 -7.86 -19.18
N ALA A 109 4.36 -7.47 -20.23
CA ALA A 109 3.83 -6.11 -20.36
C ALA A 109 2.85 -5.79 -19.23
N ARG A 110 1.96 -6.72 -18.90
CA ARG A 110 1.00 -6.57 -17.81
C ARG A 110 1.71 -6.39 -16.46
N ASN A 111 2.69 -7.24 -16.16
CA ASN A 111 3.45 -7.16 -14.90
C ASN A 111 4.23 -5.85 -14.79
N ARG A 112 4.79 -5.34 -15.90
CA ARG A 112 5.48 -4.03 -15.90
C ARG A 112 4.54 -2.91 -15.47
N ILE A 113 3.34 -2.85 -16.03
CA ILE A 113 2.34 -1.82 -15.70
C ILE A 113 1.80 -1.99 -14.28
N SER A 114 1.52 -3.22 -13.86
CA SER A 114 1.12 -3.55 -12.50
C SER A 114 2.16 -3.06 -11.48
N ARG A 115 3.46 -3.32 -11.72
CA ARG A 115 4.55 -2.86 -10.85
C ARG A 115 4.71 -1.34 -10.84
N GLU A 116 4.50 -0.67 -11.97
CA GLU A 116 4.53 0.80 -12.03
C GLU A 116 3.41 1.38 -11.16
N LEU A 117 2.19 0.89 -11.32
CA LEU A 117 1.05 1.33 -10.49
C LEU A 117 1.23 0.98 -9.01
N PHE A 118 1.76 -0.22 -8.70
CA PHE A 118 2.12 -0.61 -7.34
C PHE A 118 3.09 0.40 -6.71
N GLY A 119 4.14 0.79 -7.43
CA GLY A 119 5.10 1.80 -6.98
C GLY A 119 4.43 3.14 -6.70
N MET A 120 3.56 3.60 -7.61
CA MET A 120 2.81 4.86 -7.43
C MET A 120 1.89 4.82 -6.20
N VAL A 121 1.24 3.68 -5.92
CA VAL A 121 0.41 3.51 -4.71
C VAL A 121 1.26 3.61 -3.44
N GLU A 122 2.44 2.98 -3.40
CA GLU A 122 3.34 3.04 -2.25
C GLU A 122 3.98 4.42 -2.06
N GLU A 123 4.43 5.06 -3.15
CA GLU A 123 4.98 6.42 -3.10
C GLU A 123 3.95 7.41 -2.57
N LEU A 124 2.71 7.33 -3.06
CA LEU A 124 1.62 8.16 -2.54
C LEU A 124 1.31 7.82 -1.08
N GLY A 125 1.39 6.55 -0.69
CA GLY A 125 1.21 6.10 0.69
C GLY A 125 2.18 6.78 1.65
N LEU A 126 3.45 6.77 1.32
CA LEU A 126 4.50 7.44 2.08
C LEU A 126 4.31 8.97 2.09
N LEU A 127 4.03 9.58 0.94
CA LEU A 127 3.82 11.02 0.82
C LEU A 127 2.68 11.51 1.71
N VAL A 128 1.54 10.82 1.68
CA VAL A 128 0.37 11.15 2.52
C VAL A 128 0.73 11.04 4.01
N ALA A 129 1.43 9.98 4.40
CA ALA A 129 1.84 9.79 5.79
C ALA A 129 2.82 10.89 6.26
N GLN A 130 3.77 11.29 5.42
CA GLN A 130 4.71 12.37 5.70
C GLN A 130 4.01 13.71 5.87
N VAL A 131 3.14 14.08 4.92
CA VAL A 131 2.36 15.34 4.99
C VAL A 131 1.48 15.36 6.22
N GLN A 132 0.80 14.25 6.53
CA GLN A 132 -0.05 14.13 7.71
C GLN A 132 0.76 14.28 9.01
N SER A 133 1.87 13.57 9.14
CA SER A 133 2.72 13.61 10.34
C SER A 133 3.23 15.02 10.62
N LEU A 134 3.76 15.71 9.61
CA LEU A 134 4.29 17.07 9.78
C LEU A 134 3.18 18.09 10.02
N ARG A 135 2.04 17.95 9.37
CA ARG A 135 0.85 18.77 9.61
C ARG A 135 0.39 18.68 11.07
N ASP A 136 0.20 17.47 11.56
CA ASP A 136 -0.32 17.24 12.91
C ASP A 136 0.71 17.71 13.96
N THR A 137 1.99 17.52 13.68
CA THR A 137 3.08 18.05 14.47
C THR A 137 3.10 19.59 14.51
N ALA A 138 2.89 20.24 13.35
CA ALA A 138 2.83 21.70 13.28
C ALA A 138 1.65 22.27 14.08
N LYS A 139 0.47 21.64 14.00
CA LYS A 139 -0.69 22.01 14.82
C LYS A 139 -0.42 21.90 16.31
N LEU A 140 0.10 20.73 16.74
CA LEU A 140 0.43 20.47 18.15
C LEU A 140 1.41 21.49 18.72
N ARG A 141 2.45 21.85 17.95
CA ARG A 141 3.45 22.83 18.37
C ARG A 141 2.94 24.26 18.35
N ALA A 142 2.05 24.60 17.40
CA ALA A 142 1.39 25.90 17.37
C ALA A 142 0.56 26.16 18.66
N ASP A 143 -0.07 25.11 19.20
CA ASP A 143 -0.84 25.20 20.44
C ASP A 143 0.07 25.33 21.68
N ALA A 144 1.25 24.71 21.65
CA ALA A 144 2.17 24.70 22.78
C ALA A 144 3.08 25.94 22.88
N VAL A 145 3.40 26.59 21.75
CA VAL A 145 4.37 27.70 21.71
C VAL A 145 3.80 29.02 22.21
N GLN A 146 4.60 29.75 23.02
CA GLN A 146 4.21 31.09 23.51
C GLN A 146 4.56 32.22 22.52
N ASN A 147 5.62 32.04 21.72
CA ASN A 147 6.04 33.01 20.72
C ASN A 147 5.00 33.18 19.62
N LYS A 148 4.36 34.33 19.58
CA LYS A 148 3.27 34.64 18.63
C LYS A 148 3.69 34.49 17.15
N LYS A 149 4.92 34.92 16.80
CA LYS A 149 5.42 34.85 15.42
C LYS A 149 5.64 33.38 15.01
N LEU A 150 6.26 32.57 15.88
CA LEU A 150 6.47 31.16 15.61
C LEU A 150 5.12 30.42 15.51
N ARG A 151 4.16 30.72 16.39
CA ARG A 151 2.79 30.17 16.32
C ARG A 151 2.15 30.46 14.97
N ALA A 152 2.20 31.70 14.48
CA ALA A 152 1.63 32.06 13.18
C ALA A 152 2.30 31.30 12.03
N ASN A 153 3.63 31.16 12.05
CA ASN A 153 4.35 30.38 11.04
C ASN A 153 3.95 28.89 11.05
N LEU A 154 3.81 28.28 12.22
CA LEU A 154 3.39 26.88 12.37
C LEU A 154 1.97 26.68 11.89
N GLN A 155 1.04 27.60 12.19
CA GLN A 155 -0.33 27.57 11.70
C GLN A 155 -0.41 27.71 10.18
N GLN A 156 0.39 28.61 9.61
CA GLN A 156 0.48 28.78 8.16
C GLN A 156 1.03 27.52 7.47
N LEU A 157 2.08 26.93 8.02
CA LEU A 157 2.62 25.65 7.51
C LEU A 157 1.59 24.53 7.59
N ALA A 158 0.88 24.40 8.71
CA ALA A 158 -0.18 23.40 8.86
C ALA A 158 -1.30 23.60 7.83
N ALA A 159 -1.72 24.84 7.58
CA ALA A 159 -2.75 25.16 6.58
C ALA A 159 -2.29 24.79 5.15
N LYS A 160 -1.03 25.08 4.79
CA LYS A 160 -0.47 24.66 3.50
C LYS A 160 -0.44 23.14 3.35
N MET A 161 -0.08 22.41 4.42
CA MET A 161 -0.09 20.95 4.44
C MET A 161 -1.51 20.37 4.37
N ASP A 162 -2.50 20.99 5.05
CA ASP A 162 -3.91 20.61 4.90
C ASP A 162 -4.40 20.79 3.46
N ALA A 163 -4.03 21.90 2.80
CA ALA A 163 -4.38 22.12 1.40
C ALA A 163 -3.78 21.06 0.47
N LEU A 164 -2.50 20.74 0.64
CA LEU A 164 -1.86 19.65 -0.13
C LEU A 164 -2.51 18.30 0.16
N TYR A 165 -2.72 17.97 1.44
CA TYR A 165 -3.35 16.71 1.85
C TYR A 165 -4.73 16.52 1.21
N ALA A 166 -5.52 17.59 1.10
CA ALA A 166 -6.84 17.57 0.47
C ALA A 166 -6.81 17.32 -1.06
N THR A 167 -5.67 17.52 -1.73
CA THR A 167 -5.50 17.13 -3.14
C THR A 167 -5.11 15.65 -3.29
N LEU A 168 -4.44 15.11 -2.30
CA LEU A 168 -3.93 13.72 -2.32
C LEU A 168 -5.01 12.70 -1.96
N THR A 169 -5.83 13.00 -0.96
CA THR A 169 -6.82 12.07 -0.43
C THR A 169 -8.11 12.79 -0.03
N GLU A 170 -9.21 12.05 -0.01
CA GLU A 170 -10.51 12.59 0.43
C GLU A 170 -10.47 12.88 1.93
N THR A 171 -10.99 14.04 2.30
CA THR A 171 -11.07 14.53 3.69
C THR A 171 -12.51 14.67 4.20
N ASN A 172 -13.50 14.60 3.29
CA ASN A 172 -14.90 14.84 3.62
C ASN A 172 -15.76 13.60 3.38
N THR A 173 -16.29 13.03 4.46
CA THR A 173 -17.20 11.87 4.43
C THR A 173 -18.63 12.19 4.05
N ALA A 174 -19.03 13.49 4.14
CA ALA A 174 -20.41 13.92 3.95
C ALA A 174 -20.81 14.09 2.46
N LYS A 175 -19.82 14.16 1.57
CA LYS A 175 -20.07 14.19 0.12
C LYS A 175 -20.22 12.78 -0.38
N GLY A 176 -21.42 12.35 -0.67
CA GLY A 176 -21.70 11.04 -1.27
C GLY A 176 -20.94 10.78 -2.58
N ILE A 177 -21.50 10.00 -3.49
CA ILE A 177 -20.87 9.43 -4.72
C ILE A 177 -20.23 10.49 -5.67
N THR A 178 -20.51 11.78 -5.49
CA THR A 178 -20.09 12.88 -6.38
C THR A 178 -18.85 13.66 -5.92
N GLY A 179 -18.05 13.13 -4.99
CA GLY A 179 -16.81 13.79 -4.53
C GLY A 179 -15.78 13.96 -5.67
N GLU A 180 -14.99 15.04 -5.62
CA GLU A 180 -13.84 15.18 -6.51
C GLU A 180 -12.92 13.96 -6.39
N LYS A 181 -12.50 13.44 -7.54
CA LYS A 181 -11.58 12.31 -7.58
C LYS A 181 -10.19 12.78 -7.15
N LYS A 182 -9.75 12.35 -5.99
CA LYS A 182 -8.42 12.65 -5.46
C LYS A 182 -7.36 11.69 -6.03
N LEU A 183 -6.09 12.10 -5.95
CA LEU A 183 -4.99 11.33 -6.54
C LEU A 183 -4.95 9.88 -6.04
N ARG A 184 -5.21 9.66 -4.75
CA ARG A 184 -5.34 8.32 -4.15
C ARG A 184 -6.41 7.48 -4.85
N ALA A 185 -7.60 8.04 -5.07
CA ALA A 185 -8.70 7.34 -5.71
C ALA A 185 -8.39 6.95 -7.15
N GLU A 186 -7.80 7.87 -7.90
CA GLU A 186 -7.50 7.66 -9.31
C GLU A 186 -6.40 6.61 -9.52
N ILE A 187 -5.28 6.73 -8.79
CA ILE A 187 -4.19 5.74 -8.86
C ILE A 187 -4.67 4.38 -8.36
N GLY A 188 -5.37 4.36 -7.21
CA GLY A 188 -5.89 3.13 -6.64
C GLY A 188 -6.89 2.41 -7.54
N ARG A 189 -7.74 3.16 -8.25
CA ARG A 189 -8.70 2.58 -9.22
C ARG A 189 -7.99 1.93 -10.40
N LEU A 190 -7.00 2.60 -10.99
CA LEU A 190 -6.24 2.02 -12.09
C LEU A 190 -5.47 0.77 -11.65
N TYR A 191 -4.85 0.83 -10.47
CA TYR A 191 -4.17 -0.32 -9.90
C TYR A 191 -5.14 -1.51 -9.72
N LEU A 192 -6.29 -1.29 -9.08
CA LEU A 192 -7.27 -2.35 -8.89
C LEU A 192 -7.81 -2.89 -10.21
N PHE A 193 -8.08 -2.02 -11.18
CA PHE A 193 -8.51 -2.45 -12.51
C PHE A 193 -7.47 -3.39 -13.13
N MET A 194 -6.18 -3.04 -13.08
CA MET A 194 -5.10 -3.88 -13.58
C MET A 194 -4.98 -5.22 -12.85
N GLU A 195 -5.27 -5.23 -11.54
CA GLU A 195 -5.15 -6.46 -10.74
C GLU A 195 -6.39 -7.36 -10.81
N THR A 196 -7.54 -6.83 -11.20
CA THR A 196 -8.81 -7.58 -11.23
C THR A 196 -9.37 -7.86 -12.62
N SER A 197 -8.81 -7.22 -13.66
CA SER A 197 -9.16 -7.45 -15.05
C SER A 197 -8.16 -8.40 -15.71
N ASP A 198 -8.64 -9.26 -16.60
CA ASP A 198 -7.79 -10.10 -17.46
C ASP A 198 -7.41 -9.41 -18.77
N GLU A 199 -7.85 -8.17 -18.97
CA GLU A 199 -7.58 -7.39 -20.17
C GLU A 199 -6.16 -6.79 -20.17
N MET A 200 -5.61 -6.64 -21.38
CA MET A 200 -4.38 -5.88 -21.59
C MET A 200 -4.64 -4.39 -21.46
N PRO A 201 -3.67 -3.62 -20.90
CA PRO A 201 -3.81 -2.18 -20.83
C PRO A 201 -3.98 -1.55 -22.20
N THR A 202 -5.01 -0.73 -22.34
CA THR A 202 -5.21 0.05 -23.57
C THR A 202 -4.29 1.28 -23.62
N LYS A 203 -4.17 1.89 -24.80
CA LYS A 203 -3.45 3.18 -24.94
C LYS A 203 -4.02 4.22 -23.98
N SER A 204 -5.34 4.32 -23.86
CA SER A 204 -5.99 5.24 -22.91
C SER A 204 -5.57 5.00 -21.46
N SER A 205 -5.45 3.72 -21.04
CA SER A 205 -4.97 3.37 -19.70
C SER A 205 -3.52 3.82 -19.49
N THR A 206 -2.64 3.58 -20.47
CA THR A 206 -1.22 3.98 -20.35
C THR A 206 -1.05 5.49 -20.36
N ASP A 207 -1.80 6.23 -21.19
CA ASP A 207 -1.79 7.69 -21.18
C ASP A 207 -2.28 8.24 -19.84
N ARG A 208 -3.31 7.61 -19.23
CA ARG A 208 -3.81 7.98 -17.90
C ARG A 208 -2.78 7.71 -16.81
N ILE A 209 -2.07 6.59 -16.86
CA ILE A 209 -0.97 6.28 -15.91
C ILE A 209 0.11 7.35 -15.99
N ALA A 210 0.57 7.71 -17.20
CA ALA A 210 1.57 8.75 -17.40
C ALA A 210 1.13 10.10 -16.83
N PHE A 211 -0.13 10.49 -17.04
CA PHE A 211 -0.71 11.69 -16.45
C PHE A 211 -0.68 11.65 -14.92
N LEU A 212 -1.18 10.59 -14.32
CA LEU A 212 -1.22 10.47 -12.85
C LEU A 212 0.15 10.41 -12.21
N LYS A 213 1.14 9.81 -12.91
CA LYS A 213 2.54 9.83 -12.50
C LYS A 213 3.09 11.26 -12.45
N SER A 214 2.77 12.07 -13.47
CA SER A 214 3.14 13.50 -13.49
C SER A 214 2.49 14.25 -12.33
N GLU A 215 1.21 14.01 -12.04
CA GLU A 215 0.51 14.65 -10.90
C GLU A 215 1.11 14.23 -9.54
N LEU A 216 1.51 12.97 -9.40
CA LEU A 216 2.20 12.48 -8.20
C LEU A 216 3.55 13.19 -8.04
N GLN A 217 4.34 13.32 -9.11
CA GLN A 217 5.63 14.03 -9.08
C GLN A 217 5.47 15.51 -8.72
N LYS A 218 4.45 16.20 -9.25
CA LYS A 218 4.13 17.59 -8.87
C LYS A 218 3.81 17.68 -7.37
N SER A 219 3.02 16.73 -6.86
CA SER A 219 2.66 16.68 -5.45
C SER A 219 3.87 16.41 -4.56
N GLN A 220 4.77 15.51 -4.96
CA GLN A 220 6.03 15.24 -4.27
C GLN A 220 6.94 16.48 -4.24
N THR A 221 7.01 17.22 -5.34
CA THR A 221 7.78 18.48 -5.43
C THR A 221 7.20 19.54 -4.49
N ALA A 222 5.88 19.72 -4.49
CA ALA A 222 5.20 20.66 -3.59
C ALA A 222 5.42 20.28 -2.11
N ALA A 223 5.30 19.00 -1.78
CA ALA A 223 5.58 18.50 -0.43
C ALA A 223 7.04 18.75 -0.02
N GLY A 224 8.00 18.51 -0.92
CA GLY A 224 9.42 18.76 -0.66
C GLY A 224 9.71 20.22 -0.30
N GLY A 225 8.98 21.17 -0.89
CA GLY A 225 9.03 22.59 -0.49
C GLY A 225 8.54 22.81 0.94
N LEU A 226 7.41 22.19 1.31
CA LEU A 226 6.85 22.30 2.65
C LEU A 226 7.71 21.58 3.72
N PHE A 227 8.37 20.49 3.35
CA PHE A 227 9.29 19.79 4.24
C PHE A 227 10.51 20.63 4.59
N LYS A 228 11.08 21.34 3.61
CA LYS A 228 12.15 22.33 3.84
C LYS A 228 11.67 23.52 4.69
N GLU A 229 10.44 23.98 4.47
CA GLU A 229 9.83 25.05 5.29
C GLU A 229 9.66 24.59 6.77
N ALA A 230 9.25 23.34 6.99
CA ALA A 230 9.18 22.75 8.33
C ALA A 230 10.55 22.67 8.98
N GLU A 231 11.55 22.16 8.27
CA GLU A 231 12.92 22.04 8.76
C GLU A 231 13.53 23.40 9.14
N ALA A 232 13.23 24.45 8.37
CA ALA A 232 13.70 25.80 8.64
C ALA A 232 13.14 26.40 9.96
N LEU A 233 12.05 25.84 10.51
CA LEU A 233 11.51 26.24 11.82
C LEU A 233 12.21 25.55 13.00
N ASN A 234 13.01 24.49 12.77
CA ASN A 234 13.65 23.71 13.82
C ASN A 234 14.52 24.53 14.78
N PRO A 235 15.35 25.50 14.32
CA PRO A 235 16.12 26.35 15.27
C PRO A 235 15.25 27.17 16.19
N SER A 236 14.08 27.62 15.72
CA SER A 236 13.12 28.38 16.52
C SER A 236 12.37 27.50 17.52
N LEU A 237 12.02 26.28 17.14
CA LEU A 237 11.43 25.28 18.04
C LEU A 237 12.39 24.88 19.14
N ALA A 238 13.67 24.65 18.82
CA ALA A 238 14.71 24.31 19.80
C ALA A 238 14.91 25.41 20.86
N LYS A 239 14.85 26.70 20.46
CA LYS A 239 14.90 27.85 21.40
C LYS A 239 13.73 27.84 22.38
N GLU A 240 12.56 27.42 21.94
CA GLU A 240 11.35 27.28 22.77
C GLU A 240 11.32 25.92 23.53
N LYS A 241 12.38 25.13 23.45
CA LYS A 241 12.49 23.78 24.06
C LYS A 241 11.40 22.81 23.55
N LEU A 242 10.93 23.01 22.33
CA LEU A 242 9.99 22.12 21.65
C LEU A 242 10.76 21.15 20.75
N GLU A 243 10.20 19.96 20.60
CA GLU A 243 10.76 18.93 19.70
C GLU A 243 10.79 19.43 18.25
N THR A 244 11.87 19.19 17.53
CA THR A 244 12.07 19.59 16.14
C THR A 244 11.28 18.70 15.16
N PHE A 245 11.00 19.21 13.97
CA PHE A 245 10.43 18.41 12.90
C PHE A 245 11.42 17.34 12.45
N ALA A 246 10.93 16.12 12.28
CA ALA A 246 11.63 15.03 11.65
C ALA A 246 10.75 14.44 10.54
N LEU A 247 11.31 14.28 9.35
CA LEU A 247 10.58 13.66 8.23
C LEU A 247 10.49 12.16 8.46
N LEU A 248 9.28 11.60 8.34
CA LEU A 248 9.05 10.17 8.41
C LEU A 248 9.80 9.46 7.25
N ASP A 249 10.77 8.63 7.58
CA ASP A 249 11.51 7.84 6.60
C ASP A 249 10.72 6.59 6.14
N LYS A 250 11.13 6.06 4.98
CA LYS A 250 10.44 4.92 4.37
C LYS A 250 10.46 3.67 5.26
N ALA A 251 11.57 3.37 5.91
CA ALA A 251 11.71 2.17 6.74
C ALA A 251 10.79 2.23 7.97
N THR A 252 10.72 3.39 8.62
CA THR A 252 9.80 3.64 9.74
C THR A 252 8.35 3.57 9.29
N PHE A 253 8.02 4.17 8.14
CA PHE A 253 6.68 4.05 7.54
C PHE A 253 6.31 2.59 7.30
N GLU A 254 7.19 1.82 6.66
CA GLU A 254 6.96 0.42 6.35
C GLU A 254 6.78 -0.46 7.58
N LYS A 255 7.60 -0.23 8.61
CA LYS A 255 7.53 -0.96 9.89
C LYS A 255 6.20 -0.70 10.62
N ASN A 256 5.72 0.54 10.57
CA ASN A 256 4.52 0.96 11.31
C ASN A 256 3.24 0.85 10.46
N TYR A 257 3.37 0.44 9.19
CA TYR A 257 2.22 0.30 8.32
C TYR A 257 1.35 -0.87 8.80
N SER A 258 0.13 -0.57 9.20
CA SER A 258 -0.92 -1.56 9.33
C SER A 258 -1.85 -1.42 8.12
N ALA A 259 -2.09 -2.53 7.41
CA ALA A 259 -3.05 -2.54 6.31
C ALA A 259 -4.38 -1.91 6.77
N PRO A 260 -5.10 -1.19 5.90
CA PRO A 260 -6.44 -0.72 6.22
C PRO A 260 -7.26 -1.95 6.62
N THR A 261 -7.51 -2.11 7.91
CA THR A 261 -8.49 -3.07 8.39
C THR A 261 -9.83 -2.51 7.94
N GLY A 262 -10.35 -3.03 6.84
CA GLY A 262 -11.79 -2.96 6.62
C GLY A 262 -12.41 -3.40 7.94
N GLY A 263 -13.27 -2.54 8.51
CA GLY A 263 -13.88 -2.78 9.80
C GLY A 263 -14.27 -4.23 9.94
N SER A 264 -14.27 -4.79 11.13
CA SER A 264 -14.32 -6.20 11.57
C SER A 264 -15.43 -7.09 10.97
N GLY A 265 -15.85 -6.85 9.75
CA GLY A 265 -16.63 -7.75 8.91
C GLY A 265 -15.66 -8.59 8.08
N LYS A 266 -15.77 -9.90 8.17
CA LYS A 266 -15.15 -10.85 7.25
C LYS A 266 -15.59 -10.50 5.81
N TYR A 267 -14.90 -9.54 5.17
CA TYR A 267 -15.09 -9.32 3.75
C TYR A 267 -14.45 -10.50 3.02
N ASP A 268 -15.28 -11.43 2.59
CA ASP A 268 -14.90 -12.48 1.67
C ASP A 268 -14.67 -11.84 0.30
N PHE A 269 -13.41 -11.48 0.02
CA PHE A 269 -13.00 -10.86 -1.25
C PHE A 269 -13.34 -11.70 -2.48
N ARG A 270 -13.71 -12.99 -2.32
CA ARG A 270 -14.25 -13.83 -3.38
C ARG A 270 -15.52 -13.28 -4.02
N ASN A 271 -16.17 -12.32 -3.37
CA ASN A 271 -17.37 -11.64 -3.86
C ASN A 271 -17.17 -10.14 -4.18
N ALA A 272 -15.95 -9.60 -4.07
CA ALA A 272 -15.69 -8.18 -4.35
C ALA A 272 -16.02 -7.78 -5.80
N TRP A 273 -15.92 -8.70 -6.75
CA TRP A 273 -16.33 -8.50 -8.13
C TRP A 273 -17.84 -8.22 -8.31
N LYS A 274 -18.68 -8.63 -7.37
CA LYS A 274 -20.12 -8.33 -7.38
C LYS A 274 -20.45 -6.87 -7.05
N LEU A 275 -19.50 -6.13 -6.46
CA LEU A 275 -19.64 -4.71 -6.13
C LEU A 275 -19.18 -3.79 -7.26
N LEU A 276 -18.60 -4.37 -8.33
CA LEU A 276 -18.08 -3.64 -9.50
C LEU A 276 -19.00 -3.74 -10.74
N ARG A 277 -20.17 -4.35 -10.59
CA ARG A 277 -21.23 -4.36 -11.61
C ARG A 277 -22.29 -3.32 -11.36
#